data_15cb6a929a169edd6d9acfbc093914dc
#
_entry.id   15cb6a929a169edd6d9acfbc093914dc
#
_cell.length_a   1.000
_cell.length_b   1.000
_cell.length_c   1.000
_cell.angle_alpha   90.00
_cell.angle_beta   90.00
_cell.angle_gamma   90.00
#
_symmetry.space_group_name_H-M   'P 1'
#
loop_
_entity.id
_entity.type
_entity.pdbx_description
1 polymer ?
#
loop_
_entity_poly.entity_id
_entity_poly.type
_entity_poly.pdbx_seq_one_letter_code
_entity_poly.pdbx_strand_id
1 'polypeptide(L)'
;FIGHYAINPINGKKVPIYAADYVLYSYGTGAVMGVPAHDERDFAFAQKYGLPIQKVIENKNGETVLPFCEDGICVNSLQFDGRFGDEARTEIANYLAKLGKGERKVNYRLRDWLVSRQRYWGAPIPVVHCPKCGIVPVPYKDLPVKLPYNVQFEPDGKSPLAKCDEFMHTKCPHCGGDALRDPDTLDTFVCSSWYYLRYADAHNAKQPFDPEIVNKMLPVDKYVGGAEHACMHLLYARFFTKALRDMGYLNFDEPFKSLVHQGVILGPDGNRMSKSKGNVVSPDEYISAYGSDVFRMYLMFGFSYTEGGPWSDDGIKSVAKFLDRVERFVLKAKNMKPSKNEPFGADEKELDYARNYAIKQITKDLETFSFNTAVARLMEYVNALYKYDGLSEKNIVFLKECTSDLLLLLAPFVPHFAEELWEQWGGKYSIFDQRYPLCNEAALVKAETEYAVQVNSKIKTKMMIAQGISNDEIQELVLANETIRPLVEGKAIRKFIVVPGRLVNIIL
;
A
#
# COMPACT_ATOMS: atom_id res chain seq x y z
N PHE A 1 30.33 36.17 5.20
CA PHE A 1 29.82 37.57 5.22
C PHE A 1 29.98 38.18 3.83
N ILE A 2 28.90 38.80 3.27
CA ILE A 2 28.96 39.42 1.94
C ILE A 2 29.32 40.91 1.94
N GLY A 3 29.70 41.48 3.10
CA GLY A 3 30.10 42.87 3.23
C GLY A 3 28.97 43.89 3.39
N HIS A 4 27.71 43.43 3.42
CA HIS A 4 26.53 44.28 3.50
C HIS A 4 25.67 44.00 4.74
N TYR A 5 24.85 44.99 5.10
CA TYR A 5 23.91 44.94 6.22
C TYR A 5 22.50 45.27 5.75
N ALA A 6 21.52 44.59 6.29
CA ALA A 6 20.11 44.97 6.21
C ALA A 6 19.70 45.77 7.47
N ILE A 7 18.64 46.55 7.35
CA ILE A 7 18.02 47.24 8.51
C ILE A 7 16.77 46.44 8.90
N ASN A 8 16.75 45.95 10.14
CA ASN A 8 15.55 45.32 10.68
C ASN A 8 14.44 46.38 10.81
N PRO A 9 13.31 46.21 10.09
CA PRO A 9 12.27 47.24 10.05
C PRO A 9 11.50 47.42 11.37
N ILE A 10 11.62 46.45 12.29
CA ILE A 10 10.95 46.51 13.61
C ILE A 10 11.72 47.42 14.59
N ASN A 11 13.06 47.26 14.67
CA ASN A 11 13.85 47.87 15.69
C ASN A 11 14.96 48.83 15.15
N GLY A 12 15.06 48.97 13.82
CA GLY A 12 16.04 49.83 13.16
C GLY A 12 17.50 49.35 13.24
N LYS A 13 17.79 48.20 13.84
CA LYS A 13 19.15 47.67 13.99
C LYS A 13 19.69 47.14 12.68
N LYS A 14 21.00 47.33 12.47
CA LYS A 14 21.73 46.71 11.37
C LYS A 14 21.95 45.21 11.65
N VAL A 15 21.60 44.34 10.70
CA VAL A 15 21.87 42.93 10.74
C VAL A 15 22.77 42.52 9.58
N PRO A 16 23.84 41.73 9.79
CA PRO A 16 24.78 41.38 8.74
C PRO A 16 24.16 40.35 7.77
N ILE A 17 24.52 40.46 6.50
CA ILE A 17 24.06 39.54 5.44
C ILE A 17 25.16 38.52 5.15
N TYR A 18 24.80 37.25 5.19
CA TYR A 18 25.68 36.11 4.89
C TYR A 18 25.14 35.33 3.69
N ALA A 19 26.04 34.76 2.89
CA ALA A 19 25.71 33.67 1.97
C ALA A 19 26.01 32.34 2.67
N ALA A 20 25.07 31.41 2.69
CA ALA A 20 25.19 30.11 3.33
C ALA A 20 24.54 29.03 2.47
N ASP A 21 25.16 27.84 2.42
CA ASP A 21 24.76 26.72 1.61
C ASP A 21 23.46 26.04 2.09
N TYR A 22 23.09 26.21 3.35
CA TYR A 22 21.82 25.69 3.89
C TYR A 22 20.61 26.58 3.59
N VAL A 23 20.81 27.77 3.01
CA VAL A 23 19.72 28.66 2.56
C VAL A 23 19.31 28.28 1.15
N LEU A 24 18.11 27.71 1.00
CA LEU A 24 17.62 27.26 -0.29
C LEU A 24 17.15 28.44 -1.15
N TYR A 25 17.76 28.62 -2.32
CA TYR A 25 17.39 29.65 -3.29
C TYR A 25 15.91 29.57 -3.72
N SER A 26 15.37 28.36 -3.79
CA SER A 26 13.98 28.10 -4.20
C SER A 26 12.94 28.32 -3.10
N TYR A 27 13.35 28.74 -1.88
CA TYR A 27 12.44 28.98 -0.78
C TYR A 27 12.15 30.49 -0.65
N GLY A 28 10.89 30.88 -0.83
CA GLY A 28 10.46 32.29 -0.76
C GLY A 28 11.16 33.14 -1.82
N THR A 29 11.90 34.15 -1.37
CA THR A 29 12.70 35.05 -2.22
C THR A 29 14.16 34.57 -2.39
N GLY A 30 14.51 33.43 -1.81
CA GLY A 30 15.90 32.97 -1.72
C GLY A 30 16.71 33.68 -0.60
N ALA A 31 16.08 34.53 0.18
CA ALA A 31 16.67 35.18 1.36
C ALA A 31 15.80 34.90 2.58
N VAL A 32 16.42 34.56 3.70
CA VAL A 32 15.75 34.29 4.97
C VAL A 32 16.38 35.16 6.06
N MET A 33 15.56 35.58 7.03
CA MET A 33 16.10 36.27 8.23
C MET A 33 16.49 35.17 9.23
N GLY A 34 17.76 35.13 9.60
CA GLY A 34 18.26 34.23 10.63
C GLY A 34 17.67 34.58 12.01
N VAL A 35 17.36 33.55 12.79
CA VAL A 35 16.82 33.68 14.16
C VAL A 35 17.64 32.86 15.15
N PRO A 36 18.88 33.26 15.45
CA PRO A 36 19.85 32.44 16.18
C PRO A 36 19.37 31.91 17.52
N ALA A 37 18.51 32.62 18.22
CA ALA A 37 17.99 32.20 19.52
C ALA A 37 16.86 31.15 19.39
N HIS A 38 16.29 30.93 18.17
CA HIS A 38 15.05 30.19 17.96
C HIS A 38 15.08 29.23 16.77
N ASP A 39 16.25 28.93 16.22
CA ASP A 39 16.50 27.88 15.22
C ASP A 39 17.86 27.23 15.49
N GLU A 40 17.92 25.90 15.50
CA GLU A 40 19.14 25.15 15.86
C GLU A 40 20.30 25.41 14.88
N ARG A 41 20.01 25.53 13.59
CA ARG A 41 21.04 25.76 12.54
C ARG A 41 21.57 27.17 12.61
N ASP A 42 20.68 28.16 12.79
CA ASP A 42 21.05 29.55 12.94
C ASP A 42 21.83 29.78 14.25
N PHE A 43 21.48 29.06 15.32
CA PHE A 43 22.22 29.09 16.59
C PHE A 43 23.65 28.58 16.42
N ALA A 44 23.81 27.40 15.81
CA ALA A 44 25.12 26.82 15.54
C ALA A 44 25.96 27.72 14.61
N PHE A 45 25.32 28.33 13.61
CA PHE A 45 25.97 29.29 12.70
C PHE A 45 26.43 30.53 13.47
N ALA A 46 25.55 31.11 14.28
CA ALA A 46 25.88 32.29 15.07
C ALA A 46 27.03 32.05 16.07
N GLN A 47 27.03 30.91 16.75
CA GLN A 47 28.14 30.51 17.62
C GLN A 47 29.45 30.36 16.84
N LYS A 48 29.44 29.70 15.69
CA LYS A 48 30.63 29.48 14.84
C LYS A 48 31.26 30.80 14.37
N TYR A 49 30.44 31.79 14.03
CA TYR A 49 30.89 33.06 13.47
C TYR A 49 30.88 34.22 14.48
N GLY A 50 30.63 33.97 15.77
CA GLY A 50 30.65 34.97 16.83
C GLY A 50 29.58 36.06 16.66
N LEU A 51 28.41 35.70 16.13
CA LEU A 51 27.31 36.64 15.91
C LEU A 51 26.47 36.81 17.18
N PRO A 52 25.85 38.02 17.39
CA PRO A 52 24.97 38.23 18.52
C PRO A 52 23.76 37.31 18.50
N ILE A 53 23.47 36.64 19.62
CA ILE A 53 22.28 35.80 19.82
C ILE A 53 21.37 36.56 20.80
N GLN A 54 20.25 37.06 20.30
CA GLN A 54 19.26 37.80 21.10
C GLN A 54 18.00 36.98 21.29
N LYS A 55 17.65 36.63 22.54
CA LYS A 55 16.38 36.00 22.87
C LYS A 55 15.22 36.97 22.60
N VAL A 56 14.26 36.54 21.75
CA VAL A 56 13.06 37.32 21.40
C VAL A 56 11.76 36.55 21.66
N ILE A 57 11.88 35.25 22.02
CA ILE A 57 10.78 34.43 22.49
C ILE A 57 11.23 33.70 23.76
N GLU A 58 10.35 33.55 24.74
CA GLU A 58 10.63 32.78 25.95
C GLU A 58 9.47 31.84 26.31
N ASN A 59 9.78 30.83 27.07
CA ASN A 59 8.77 29.90 27.63
C ASN A 59 7.84 30.68 28.59
N LYS A 60 6.58 30.30 28.67
CA LYS A 60 5.59 30.86 29.60
C LYS A 60 6.04 30.84 31.08
N ASN A 61 6.91 29.94 31.44
CA ASN A 61 7.43 29.78 32.80
C ASN A 61 8.70 30.59 33.07
N GLY A 62 9.18 31.38 32.11
CA GLY A 62 10.36 32.26 32.27
C GLY A 62 11.72 31.59 32.13
N GLU A 63 11.83 30.29 32.34
CA GLU A 63 13.07 29.53 32.14
C GLU A 63 13.21 29.09 30.68
N THR A 64 14.18 29.67 29.97
CA THR A 64 14.39 29.42 28.56
C THR A 64 15.84 29.09 28.28
N VAL A 65 16.09 27.86 27.85
CA VAL A 65 17.39 27.39 27.34
C VAL A 65 17.45 27.66 25.84
N LEU A 66 18.55 28.24 25.36
CA LEU A 66 18.74 28.50 23.92
C LEU A 66 19.48 27.37 23.23
N PRO A 67 19.15 27.05 21.96
CA PRO A 67 18.05 27.65 21.18
C PRO A 67 16.67 27.15 21.66
N PHE A 68 15.70 28.07 21.71
CA PHE A 68 14.32 27.77 22.06
C PHE A 68 13.46 27.81 20.80
N CYS A 69 13.09 26.62 20.27
CA CYS A 69 12.44 26.47 18.98
C CYS A 69 10.91 26.25 19.06
N GLU A 70 10.33 26.36 20.26
CA GLU A 70 8.89 26.22 20.48
C GLU A 70 8.17 27.58 20.44
N ASP A 71 6.84 27.56 20.40
CA ASP A 71 6.03 28.76 20.57
C ASP A 71 6.13 29.30 22.00
N GLY A 72 6.33 30.61 22.11
CA GLY A 72 6.49 31.29 23.38
C GLY A 72 5.99 32.72 23.38
N ILE A 73 6.30 33.41 24.44
CA ILE A 73 5.94 34.83 24.66
C ILE A 73 7.04 35.70 24.06
N CYS A 74 6.68 36.70 23.27
CA CYS A 74 7.61 37.70 22.74
C CYS A 74 8.23 38.53 23.86
N VAL A 75 9.56 38.66 23.82
CA VAL A 75 10.36 39.50 24.71
C VAL A 75 11.41 40.22 23.89
N ASN A 76 11.91 41.37 24.35
CA ASN A 76 12.87 42.22 23.62
C ASN A 76 12.40 42.57 22.19
N SER A 77 11.10 42.63 21.99
CA SER A 77 10.41 42.81 20.69
C SER A 77 9.59 44.12 20.65
N LEU A 78 9.91 45.07 21.48
CA LEU A 78 9.26 46.40 21.58
C LEU A 78 7.75 46.29 21.87
N GLN A 79 6.92 46.93 21.02
CA GLN A 79 5.44 46.89 21.16
C GLN A 79 4.81 45.49 21.04
N PHE A 80 5.59 44.50 20.70
CA PHE A 80 5.10 43.09 20.56
C PHE A 80 5.44 42.24 21.78
N ASP A 81 6.12 42.82 22.80
CA ASP A 81 6.40 42.11 24.05
C ASP A 81 5.10 41.64 24.71
N GLY A 82 5.12 40.43 25.26
CA GLY A 82 3.96 39.77 25.86
C GLY A 82 3.00 39.07 24.90
N ARG A 83 3.17 39.22 23.58
CA ARG A 83 2.35 38.49 22.59
C ARG A 83 2.82 37.05 22.47
N PHE A 84 1.89 36.13 22.14
CA PHE A 84 2.17 34.71 22.09
C PHE A 84 1.88 34.11 20.69
N GLY A 85 2.74 33.27 20.18
CA GLY A 85 2.52 32.41 19.03
C GLY A 85 1.95 33.10 17.78
N ASP A 86 0.82 32.65 17.27
CA ASP A 86 0.20 33.17 16.04
C ASP A 86 -0.36 34.56 16.16
N GLU A 87 -0.73 34.99 17.36
CA GLU A 87 -1.15 36.37 17.61
C GLU A 87 0.03 37.34 17.34
N ALA A 88 1.20 37.02 17.89
CA ALA A 88 2.41 37.80 17.66
C ALA A 88 2.79 37.85 16.17
N ARG A 89 2.78 36.70 15.50
CA ARG A 89 3.07 36.62 14.05
C ARG A 89 2.12 37.48 13.22
N THR A 90 0.84 37.46 13.56
CA THR A 90 -0.19 38.23 12.86
C THR A 90 -0.04 39.72 13.08
N GLU A 91 0.18 40.17 14.31
CA GLU A 91 0.37 41.57 14.62
C GLU A 91 1.63 42.18 14.00
N ILE A 92 2.76 41.43 14.05
CA ILE A 92 4.02 41.84 13.41
C ILE A 92 3.85 41.94 11.88
N ALA A 93 3.20 40.93 11.25
CA ALA A 93 2.95 40.96 9.80
C ALA A 93 2.07 42.16 9.40
N ASN A 94 1.00 42.45 10.16
CA ASN A 94 0.13 43.60 9.94
C ASN A 94 0.86 44.93 10.12
N TYR A 95 1.75 45.02 11.10
CA TYR A 95 2.59 46.21 11.32
C TYR A 95 3.54 46.45 10.14
N LEU A 96 4.22 45.39 9.66
CA LEU A 96 5.12 45.46 8.50
C LEU A 96 4.38 45.86 7.22
N ALA A 97 3.15 45.34 7.04
CA ALA A 97 2.29 45.70 5.92
C ALA A 97 1.91 47.19 5.95
N LYS A 98 1.57 47.77 7.13
CA LYS A 98 1.28 49.18 7.29
C LYS A 98 2.49 50.06 6.98
N LEU A 99 3.70 49.59 7.23
CA LEU A 99 4.93 50.28 6.88
C LEU A 99 5.33 50.11 5.40
N GLY A 100 4.64 49.34 4.63
CA GLY A 100 5.03 48.97 3.25
C GLY A 100 6.35 48.18 3.19
N LYS A 101 6.72 47.45 4.24
CA LYS A 101 7.98 46.71 4.38
C LYS A 101 7.81 45.21 4.37
N GLY A 102 6.59 44.71 4.33
CA GLY A 102 6.30 43.30 4.28
C GLY A 102 4.82 43.00 4.05
N GLU A 103 4.50 41.79 3.73
CA GLU A 103 3.13 41.31 3.57
C GLU A 103 3.03 39.84 4.06
N ARG A 104 1.84 39.44 4.46
CA ARG A 104 1.58 38.02 4.77
C ARG A 104 1.42 37.24 3.49
N LYS A 105 2.23 36.18 3.31
CA LYS A 105 2.13 35.25 2.18
C LYS A 105 1.80 33.85 2.67
N VAL A 106 0.99 33.16 1.90
CA VAL A 106 0.73 31.74 2.07
C VAL A 106 1.64 30.98 1.10
N ASN A 107 2.56 30.19 1.65
CA ASN A 107 3.38 29.28 0.87
C ASN A 107 2.86 27.84 1.06
N TYR A 108 2.53 27.18 -0.03
CA TYR A 108 2.13 25.78 0.01
C TYR A 108 3.38 24.90 0.10
N ARG A 109 3.33 23.84 0.93
CA ARG A 109 4.40 22.84 1.02
C ARG A 109 4.47 21.99 -0.24
N LEU A 110 3.34 21.79 -0.91
CA LEU A 110 3.27 21.13 -2.19
C LEU A 110 3.82 22.06 -3.26
N ARG A 111 4.86 21.61 -3.98
CA ARG A 111 5.39 22.32 -5.15
C ARG A 111 4.48 22.15 -6.34
N ASP A 112 4.51 23.12 -7.25
CA ASP A 112 3.82 23.01 -8.54
C ASP A 112 4.29 21.75 -9.28
N TRP A 113 3.35 21.11 -9.94
CA TRP A 113 3.66 19.94 -10.74
C TRP A 113 4.28 20.33 -12.07
N LEU A 114 5.26 19.57 -12.52
CA LEU A 114 5.80 19.72 -13.84
C LEU A 114 4.84 19.10 -14.85
N VAL A 115 4.40 19.90 -15.81
CA VAL A 115 3.53 19.45 -16.89
C VAL A 115 4.34 18.84 -18.02
N SER A 116 5.57 19.32 -18.26
CA SER A 116 6.43 18.97 -19.37
C SER A 116 7.75 18.35 -18.94
N ARG A 117 8.33 17.55 -19.85
CA ARG A 117 9.65 16.95 -19.72
C ARG A 117 10.44 17.08 -21.01
N GLN A 118 11.73 17.33 -20.90
CA GLN A 118 12.70 17.34 -21.99
C GLN A 118 13.09 15.89 -22.32
N ARG A 119 12.14 15.09 -22.73
CA ARG A 119 12.28 13.65 -23.03
C ARG A 119 11.63 13.32 -24.36
N TYR A 120 12.20 12.34 -25.07
CA TYR A 120 11.60 11.81 -26.29
C TYR A 120 10.29 11.05 -26.00
N TRP A 121 10.35 10.11 -25.04
CA TRP A 121 9.21 9.24 -24.74
C TRP A 121 8.15 9.96 -23.90
N GLY A 122 6.98 10.12 -24.48
CA GLY A 122 5.82 10.75 -23.86
C GLY A 122 4.85 11.27 -24.93
N ALA A 123 3.69 11.78 -24.49
CA ALA A 123 2.77 12.46 -25.40
C ALA A 123 3.33 13.85 -25.73
N PRO A 124 3.58 14.20 -27.02
CA PRO A 124 3.99 15.54 -27.39
C PRO A 124 2.96 16.58 -26.94
N ILE A 125 3.43 17.73 -26.48
CA ILE A 125 2.55 18.84 -26.11
C ILE A 125 1.94 19.42 -27.39
N PRO A 126 0.60 19.44 -27.54
CA PRO A 126 -0.07 19.75 -28.80
C PRO A 126 -0.20 21.27 -29.03
N VAL A 127 0.92 21.99 -28.99
CA VAL A 127 0.96 23.43 -29.29
C VAL A 127 2.09 23.74 -30.27
N VAL A 128 1.96 24.88 -30.94
CA VAL A 128 3.02 25.45 -31.79
C VAL A 128 3.34 26.87 -31.33
N HIS A 129 4.61 27.24 -31.38
CA HIS A 129 5.11 28.56 -31.04
C HIS A 129 5.26 29.38 -32.37
N CYS A 130 4.36 30.34 -32.56
CA CYS A 130 4.34 31.22 -33.71
C CYS A 130 4.90 32.60 -33.34
N PRO A 131 5.86 33.14 -34.12
CA PRO A 131 6.40 34.48 -33.83
C PRO A 131 5.34 35.61 -33.84
N LYS A 132 4.27 35.42 -34.64
CA LYS A 132 3.18 36.41 -34.76
C LYS A 132 2.02 36.17 -33.80
N CYS A 133 1.64 34.90 -33.56
CA CYS A 133 0.41 34.54 -32.82
C CYS A 133 0.69 34.06 -31.41
N GLY A 134 1.96 33.88 -31.01
CA GLY A 134 2.31 33.27 -29.71
C GLY A 134 2.10 31.75 -29.70
N ILE A 135 1.64 31.24 -28.56
CA ILE A 135 1.34 29.81 -28.40
C ILE A 135 -0.05 29.51 -28.99
N VAL A 136 -0.10 28.60 -29.95
CA VAL A 136 -1.32 28.23 -30.67
C VAL A 136 -1.56 26.72 -30.53
N PRO A 137 -2.75 26.27 -30.07
CA PRO A 137 -3.08 24.85 -29.99
C PRO A 137 -3.13 24.19 -31.36
N VAL A 138 -2.66 22.94 -31.45
CA VAL A 138 -2.84 22.09 -32.64
C VAL A 138 -4.32 21.77 -32.81
N PRO A 139 -4.93 22.00 -33.99
CA PRO A 139 -6.34 21.69 -34.23
C PRO A 139 -6.65 20.19 -34.03
N TYR A 140 -7.86 19.87 -33.59
CA TYR A 140 -8.30 18.46 -33.36
C TYR A 140 -8.10 17.56 -34.60
N LYS A 141 -8.32 18.11 -35.81
CA LYS A 141 -8.15 17.34 -37.05
C LYS A 141 -6.71 16.92 -37.33
N ASP A 142 -5.73 17.60 -36.71
CA ASP A 142 -4.31 17.38 -36.89
C ASP A 142 -3.69 16.57 -35.72
N LEU A 143 -4.53 16.11 -34.77
CA LEU A 143 -4.13 15.22 -33.69
C LEU A 143 -4.22 13.75 -34.13
N PRO A 144 -3.39 12.88 -33.54
CA PRO A 144 -2.33 13.13 -32.55
C PRO A 144 -1.06 13.72 -33.19
N VAL A 145 -0.32 14.53 -32.41
CA VAL A 145 1.05 14.90 -32.81
C VAL A 145 1.91 13.66 -32.64
N LYS A 146 2.49 13.17 -33.74
CA LYS A 146 3.27 11.92 -33.78
C LYS A 146 4.73 12.19 -33.47
N LEU A 147 5.34 11.29 -32.66
CA LEU A 147 6.78 11.28 -32.41
C LEU A 147 7.53 10.84 -33.69
N PRO A 148 8.64 11.52 -34.06
CA PRO A 148 9.49 11.10 -35.16
C PRO A 148 10.31 9.86 -34.77
N TYR A 149 10.58 8.97 -35.72
CA TYR A 149 11.39 7.76 -35.47
C TYR A 149 12.90 8.01 -35.58
N ASN A 150 13.33 8.97 -36.38
CA ASN A 150 14.73 9.27 -36.59
C ASN A 150 15.18 10.40 -35.67
N VAL A 151 15.47 10.04 -34.43
CA VAL A 151 15.88 10.99 -33.37
C VAL A 151 17.25 10.61 -32.84
N GLN A 152 18.14 11.60 -32.74
CA GLN A 152 19.47 11.42 -32.12
C GLN A 152 19.38 11.70 -30.60
N PHE A 153 19.92 10.78 -29.79
CA PHE A 153 19.97 10.92 -28.35
C PHE A 153 21.39 11.33 -27.94
N GLU A 154 21.50 12.52 -27.35
CA GLU A 154 22.77 13.04 -26.85
C GLU A 154 22.62 13.41 -25.36
N PRO A 155 23.68 13.20 -24.54
CA PRO A 155 23.63 13.44 -23.09
C PRO A 155 23.88 14.93 -22.75
N ASP A 156 23.21 15.86 -23.46
CA ASP A 156 23.38 17.30 -23.29
C ASP A 156 22.26 17.98 -22.47
N GLY A 157 21.33 17.18 -21.92
CA GLY A 157 20.21 17.64 -21.13
C GLY A 157 19.09 18.35 -21.90
N LYS A 158 19.17 18.41 -23.24
CA LYS A 158 18.12 18.98 -24.10
C LYS A 158 17.17 17.89 -24.58
N SER A 159 15.94 18.29 -24.91
CA SER A 159 14.99 17.39 -25.55
C SER A 159 15.54 16.87 -26.88
N PRO A 160 15.58 15.56 -27.12
CA PRO A 160 15.97 15.03 -28.43
C PRO A 160 15.07 15.54 -29.56
N LEU A 161 13.81 15.87 -29.30
CA LEU A 161 12.87 16.43 -30.27
C LEU A 161 13.30 17.82 -30.74
N ALA A 162 13.94 18.62 -29.87
CA ALA A 162 14.43 19.95 -30.20
C ALA A 162 15.51 19.95 -31.29
N LYS A 163 16.16 18.79 -31.54
CA LYS A 163 17.19 18.60 -32.56
C LYS A 163 16.69 17.95 -33.86
N CYS A 164 15.38 17.62 -33.87
CA CYS A 164 14.77 17.00 -35.04
C CYS A 164 14.04 18.05 -35.87
N ASP A 165 14.70 18.55 -36.92
CA ASP A 165 14.15 19.62 -37.79
C ASP A 165 12.80 19.23 -38.41
N GLU A 166 12.64 17.97 -38.81
CA GLU A 166 11.40 17.42 -39.36
C GLU A 166 10.23 17.53 -38.35
N PHE A 167 10.52 17.33 -37.06
CA PHE A 167 9.51 17.48 -36.00
C PHE A 167 9.28 18.95 -35.65
N MET A 168 10.33 19.74 -35.52
CA MET A 168 10.29 21.11 -35.01
C MET A 168 9.56 22.08 -35.93
N HIS A 169 9.88 22.03 -37.24
CA HIS A 169 9.35 23.00 -38.17
C HIS A 169 7.93 22.66 -38.63
N THR A 170 7.03 23.63 -38.52
CA THR A 170 5.61 23.48 -38.91
C THR A 170 5.02 24.82 -39.34
N LYS A 171 3.74 24.81 -39.73
CA LYS A 171 2.97 26.02 -40.01
C LYS A 171 2.02 26.34 -38.86
N CYS A 172 1.87 27.62 -38.57
CA CYS A 172 0.92 28.09 -37.60
C CYS A 172 -0.53 27.80 -38.06
N PRO A 173 -1.34 27.09 -37.29
CA PRO A 173 -2.75 26.81 -37.65
C PRO A 173 -3.60 28.07 -37.77
N HIS A 174 -3.23 29.16 -37.10
CA HIS A 174 -4.00 30.39 -37.07
C HIS A 174 -3.67 31.34 -38.20
N CYS A 175 -2.38 31.57 -38.52
CA CYS A 175 -1.97 32.54 -39.53
C CYS A 175 -1.27 31.97 -40.77
N GLY A 176 -0.97 30.67 -40.81
CA GLY A 176 -0.28 29.97 -41.89
C GLY A 176 1.23 30.25 -41.99
N GLY A 177 1.76 31.14 -41.17
CA GLY A 177 3.18 31.48 -41.14
C GLY A 177 4.05 30.36 -40.54
N ASP A 178 5.37 30.51 -40.64
CA ASP A 178 6.30 29.56 -40.03
C ASP A 178 6.19 29.57 -38.50
N ALA A 179 6.24 28.39 -37.94
CA ALA A 179 6.13 28.16 -36.48
C ALA A 179 6.95 26.94 -36.06
N LEU A 180 7.23 26.82 -34.78
CA LEU A 180 7.93 25.67 -34.19
C LEU A 180 6.98 24.87 -33.31
N ARG A 181 7.07 23.53 -33.36
CA ARG A 181 6.40 22.67 -32.39
C ARG A 181 7.06 22.82 -31.01
N ASP A 182 6.29 22.51 -29.97
CA ASP A 182 6.85 22.37 -28.63
C ASP A 182 7.76 21.10 -28.61
N PRO A 183 9.03 21.23 -28.19
CA PRO A 183 9.95 20.10 -28.17
C PRO A 183 9.78 19.19 -26.94
N ASP A 184 8.93 19.58 -25.99
CA ASP A 184 8.71 18.82 -24.76
C ASP A 184 7.59 17.79 -24.94
N THR A 185 7.63 16.77 -24.12
CA THR A 185 6.53 15.81 -23.94
C THR A 185 5.86 16.02 -22.59
N LEU A 186 4.62 15.60 -22.45
CA LEU A 186 3.92 15.62 -21.17
C LEU A 186 4.64 14.75 -20.13
N ASP A 187 4.64 15.21 -18.90
CA ASP A 187 5.15 14.42 -17.77
C ASP A 187 4.43 13.08 -17.66
N THR A 188 5.14 12.04 -17.28
CA THR A 188 4.60 10.68 -17.15
C THR A 188 3.36 10.61 -16.25
N PHE A 189 3.37 11.37 -15.14
CA PHE A 189 2.24 11.38 -14.22
C PHE A 189 1.01 12.12 -14.77
N VAL A 190 1.22 13.10 -15.66
CA VAL A 190 0.10 13.72 -16.41
C VAL A 190 -0.56 12.68 -17.30
N CYS A 191 0.22 11.92 -18.06
CA CYS A 191 -0.30 10.88 -18.96
C CYS A 191 -0.95 9.72 -18.18
N SER A 192 -0.34 9.27 -17.07
CA SER A 192 -0.83 8.14 -16.28
C SER A 192 -2.02 8.49 -15.37
N SER A 193 -2.34 9.78 -15.18
CA SER A 193 -3.38 10.22 -14.26
C SER A 193 -4.81 9.86 -14.68
N TRP A 194 -5.03 9.48 -15.93
CA TRP A 194 -6.36 9.19 -16.48
C TRP A 194 -6.46 7.85 -17.24
N TYR A 195 -5.42 7.00 -17.20
CA TYR A 195 -5.37 5.75 -17.97
C TYR A 195 -6.55 4.82 -17.67
N TYR A 196 -7.01 4.75 -16.41
CA TYR A 196 -8.14 3.93 -15.98
C TYR A 196 -9.46 4.37 -16.62
N LEU A 197 -9.61 5.66 -16.92
CA LEU A 197 -10.75 6.18 -17.68
C LEU A 197 -10.71 5.66 -19.13
N ARG A 198 -9.52 5.70 -19.75
CA ARG A 198 -9.32 5.20 -21.10
C ARG A 198 -9.52 3.69 -21.20
N TYR A 199 -9.16 2.93 -20.18
CA TYR A 199 -9.35 1.47 -20.17
C TYR A 199 -10.83 1.06 -20.25
N ALA A 200 -11.71 1.84 -19.66
CA ALA A 200 -13.17 1.58 -19.73
C ALA A 200 -13.72 1.73 -21.16
N ASP A 201 -13.06 2.52 -22.01
CA ASP A 201 -13.48 2.77 -23.42
C ASP A 201 -12.27 2.87 -24.36
N ALA A 202 -11.44 1.82 -24.35
CA ALA A 202 -10.12 1.80 -25.01
C ALA A 202 -10.16 1.96 -26.53
N HIS A 203 -11.25 1.58 -27.18
CA HIS A 203 -11.41 1.58 -28.65
C HIS A 203 -12.10 2.84 -29.20
N ASN A 204 -12.42 3.81 -28.36
CA ASN A 204 -13.06 5.04 -28.79
C ASN A 204 -12.09 5.87 -29.68
N ALA A 205 -12.40 6.01 -30.95
CA ALA A 205 -11.59 6.76 -31.91
C ALA A 205 -11.96 8.24 -32.01
N LYS A 206 -13.08 8.67 -31.37
CA LYS A 206 -13.62 10.02 -31.50
C LYS A 206 -13.25 10.94 -30.34
N GLN A 207 -13.13 10.39 -29.14
CA GLN A 207 -12.88 11.14 -27.89
C GLN A 207 -12.03 10.30 -26.91
N PRO A 208 -11.45 10.89 -25.88
CA PRO A 208 -10.64 10.17 -24.92
C PRO A 208 -11.36 8.99 -24.25
N PHE A 209 -12.65 9.15 -23.97
CA PHE A 209 -13.59 8.15 -23.47
C PHE A 209 -15.02 8.66 -23.61
N ASP A 210 -15.99 7.76 -23.59
CA ASP A 210 -17.41 8.09 -23.51
C ASP A 210 -17.80 8.27 -22.03
N PRO A 211 -18.28 9.48 -21.61
CA PRO A 211 -18.69 9.72 -20.24
C PRO A 211 -19.78 8.76 -19.73
N GLU A 212 -20.72 8.32 -20.58
CA GLU A 212 -21.76 7.37 -20.16
C GLU A 212 -21.19 6.01 -19.78
N ILE A 213 -20.22 5.51 -20.56
CA ILE A 213 -19.56 4.22 -20.30
C ILE A 213 -18.74 4.33 -19.01
N VAL A 214 -17.90 5.37 -18.92
CA VAL A 214 -16.98 5.56 -17.79
C VAL A 214 -17.75 5.75 -16.48
N ASN A 215 -18.81 6.58 -16.48
CA ASN A 215 -19.59 6.82 -15.26
C ASN A 215 -20.43 5.61 -14.78
N LYS A 216 -20.62 4.59 -15.63
CA LYS A 216 -21.23 3.31 -15.22
C LYS A 216 -20.22 2.32 -14.64
N MET A 217 -18.95 2.37 -15.11
CA MET A 217 -17.93 1.39 -14.75
C MET A 217 -17.07 1.84 -13.57
N LEU A 218 -16.91 3.13 -13.37
CA LEU A 218 -16.00 3.73 -12.39
C LEU A 218 -16.77 4.46 -11.27
N PRO A 219 -16.13 4.73 -10.12
CA PRO A 219 -14.70 4.60 -9.80
C PRO A 219 -14.22 3.15 -9.64
N VAL A 220 -12.91 2.95 -9.75
CA VAL A 220 -12.26 1.64 -9.56
C VAL A 220 -12.50 1.11 -8.15
N ASP A 221 -12.92 -0.14 -8.00
CA ASP A 221 -13.29 -0.70 -6.70
C ASP A 221 -12.09 -0.87 -5.77
N LYS A 222 -10.96 -1.38 -6.27
CA LYS A 222 -9.75 -1.59 -5.48
C LYS A 222 -8.51 -1.26 -6.32
N TYR A 223 -7.65 -0.42 -5.79
CA TYR A 223 -6.44 0.03 -6.44
C TYR A 223 -5.20 -0.40 -5.66
N VAL A 224 -4.28 -1.08 -6.34
CA VAL A 224 -3.10 -1.69 -5.70
C VAL A 224 -1.84 -1.00 -6.20
N GLY A 225 -0.97 -0.60 -5.29
CA GLY A 225 0.30 0.02 -5.63
C GLY A 225 1.18 0.35 -4.44
N GLY A 226 2.40 0.86 -4.69
CA GLY A 226 3.32 1.27 -3.65
C GLY A 226 2.86 2.53 -2.91
N ALA A 227 3.18 2.61 -1.62
CA ALA A 227 2.79 3.75 -0.78
C ALA A 227 3.41 5.08 -1.24
N GLU A 228 4.57 5.04 -1.94
CA GLU A 228 5.23 6.21 -2.53
C GLU A 228 4.35 6.96 -3.53
N HIS A 229 3.42 6.27 -4.20
CA HIS A 229 2.51 6.89 -5.14
C HIS A 229 1.46 7.80 -4.50
N ALA A 230 1.32 7.80 -3.17
CA ALA A 230 0.43 8.71 -2.46
C ALA A 230 0.74 10.19 -2.76
N CYS A 231 2.03 10.55 -2.90
CA CYS A 231 2.49 11.90 -3.25
C CYS A 231 2.93 12.05 -4.72
N MET A 232 2.73 11.02 -5.54
CA MET A 232 3.05 11.02 -6.98
C MET A 232 1.80 10.71 -7.81
N HIS A 233 1.72 9.52 -8.41
CA HIS A 233 0.63 9.13 -9.31
C HIS A 233 -0.77 9.33 -8.72
N LEU A 234 -1.02 8.95 -7.47
CA LEU A 234 -2.36 9.07 -6.87
C LEU A 234 -2.79 10.52 -6.72
N LEU A 235 -1.87 11.42 -6.42
CA LEU A 235 -2.16 12.84 -6.29
C LEU A 235 -2.60 13.43 -7.64
N TYR A 236 -1.88 13.11 -8.72
CA TYR A 236 -2.26 13.52 -10.07
C TYR A 236 -3.60 12.90 -10.51
N ALA A 237 -3.80 11.60 -10.28
CA ALA A 237 -5.04 10.91 -10.65
C ALA A 237 -6.27 11.52 -9.96
N ARG A 238 -6.15 11.83 -8.66
CA ARG A 238 -7.22 12.50 -7.91
C ARG A 238 -7.50 13.92 -8.43
N PHE A 239 -6.44 14.68 -8.70
CA PHE A 239 -6.60 16.03 -9.30
C PHE A 239 -7.30 15.96 -10.65
N PHE A 240 -6.86 15.07 -11.55
CA PHE A 240 -7.47 14.89 -12.87
C PHE A 240 -8.95 14.51 -12.77
N THR A 241 -9.27 13.58 -11.89
CA THR A 241 -10.66 13.17 -11.66
C THR A 241 -11.53 14.36 -11.24
N LYS A 242 -11.06 15.17 -10.28
CA LYS A 242 -11.78 16.34 -9.81
C LYS A 242 -11.93 17.40 -10.91
N ALA A 243 -10.89 17.66 -11.68
CA ALA A 243 -10.92 18.59 -12.81
C ALA A 243 -11.91 18.12 -13.90
N LEU A 244 -11.88 16.85 -14.28
CA LEU A 244 -12.80 16.28 -15.27
C LEU A 244 -14.26 16.27 -14.78
N ARG A 245 -14.48 16.05 -13.48
CA ARG A 245 -15.80 16.22 -12.87
C ARG A 245 -16.29 17.67 -13.00
N ASP A 246 -15.45 18.64 -12.64
CA ASP A 246 -15.79 20.07 -12.71
C ASP A 246 -16.06 20.53 -14.15
N MET A 247 -15.43 19.86 -15.13
CA MET A 247 -15.70 20.05 -16.56
C MET A 247 -16.95 19.31 -17.06
N GLY A 248 -17.63 18.53 -16.22
CA GLY A 248 -18.86 17.80 -16.55
C GLY A 248 -18.65 16.44 -17.24
N TYR A 249 -17.42 15.91 -17.30
CA TYR A 249 -17.17 14.59 -17.89
C TYR A 249 -17.43 13.44 -16.92
N LEU A 250 -17.25 13.65 -15.61
CA LEU A 250 -17.39 12.63 -14.57
C LEU A 250 -18.46 13.03 -13.54
N ASN A 251 -19.12 12.02 -12.95
CA ASN A 251 -20.10 12.18 -11.87
C ASN A 251 -19.56 11.79 -10.48
N PHE A 252 -18.27 11.48 -10.38
CA PHE A 252 -17.56 11.14 -9.15
C PHE A 252 -16.32 12.00 -8.99
N ASP A 253 -15.78 12.12 -7.76
CA ASP A 253 -14.65 12.99 -7.42
C ASP A 253 -13.42 12.26 -6.89
N GLU A 254 -13.52 10.96 -6.63
CA GLU A 254 -12.40 10.11 -6.28
C GLU A 254 -12.25 8.94 -7.27
N PRO A 255 -11.06 8.72 -7.84
CA PRO A 255 -10.87 7.70 -8.89
C PRO A 255 -10.94 6.26 -8.37
N PHE A 256 -10.65 6.05 -7.08
CA PHE A 256 -10.51 4.74 -6.46
C PHE A 256 -11.32 4.66 -5.17
N LYS A 257 -12.19 3.65 -5.03
CA LYS A 257 -13.00 3.44 -3.83
C LYS A 257 -12.17 2.98 -2.63
N SER A 258 -11.13 2.17 -2.89
CA SER A 258 -10.21 1.69 -1.87
C SER A 258 -8.80 1.52 -2.41
N LEU A 259 -7.80 1.68 -1.53
CA LEU A 259 -6.39 1.50 -1.84
C LEU A 259 -5.84 0.33 -1.04
N VAL A 260 -4.96 -0.45 -1.69
CA VAL A 260 -4.12 -1.44 -1.01
C VAL A 260 -2.66 -1.08 -1.30
N HIS A 261 -1.96 -0.65 -0.27
CA HIS A 261 -0.53 -0.39 -0.37
C HIS A 261 0.24 -1.69 -0.20
N GLN A 262 0.95 -2.08 -1.26
CA GLN A 262 1.83 -3.25 -1.19
C GLN A 262 3.10 -2.91 -0.41
N GLY A 263 3.57 -3.87 0.40
CA GLY A 263 4.83 -3.76 1.12
C GLY A 263 6.05 -3.84 0.20
N VAL A 264 7.20 -3.47 0.73
CA VAL A 264 8.47 -3.52 -0.01
C VAL A 264 9.17 -4.83 0.29
N ILE A 265 9.57 -5.55 -0.76
CA ILE A 265 10.44 -6.71 -0.64
C ILE A 265 11.87 -6.20 -0.50
N LEU A 266 12.50 -6.57 0.60
CA LEU A 266 13.88 -6.20 0.93
C LEU A 266 14.84 -7.25 0.39
N GLY A 267 16.09 -6.86 0.19
CA GLY A 267 17.16 -7.82 -0.10
C GLY A 267 17.41 -8.81 1.05
N PRO A 268 18.21 -9.86 0.83
CA PRO A 268 18.57 -10.83 1.88
C PRO A 268 19.25 -10.18 3.09
N ASP A 269 19.83 -9.00 2.90
CA ASP A 269 20.48 -8.16 3.92
C ASP A 269 19.48 -7.31 4.74
N GLY A 270 18.18 -7.44 4.50
CA GLY A 270 17.13 -6.67 5.15
C GLY A 270 17.02 -5.21 4.71
N ASN A 271 17.78 -4.78 3.69
CA ASN A 271 17.71 -3.43 3.14
C ASN A 271 16.90 -3.37 1.85
N ARG A 272 16.42 -2.17 1.50
CA ARG A 272 15.77 -1.94 0.20
C ARG A 272 16.73 -2.30 -0.93
N MET A 273 16.23 -3.10 -1.89
CA MET A 273 17.02 -3.53 -3.05
C MET A 273 17.47 -2.35 -3.89
N SER A 274 18.73 -2.33 -4.28
CA SER A 274 19.31 -1.32 -5.16
C SER A 274 20.45 -1.94 -5.97
N LYS A 275 20.50 -1.60 -7.28
CA LYS A 275 21.62 -2.03 -8.15
C LYS A 275 22.99 -1.57 -7.61
N SER A 276 23.05 -0.37 -7.02
CA SER A 276 24.28 0.18 -6.45
C SER A 276 24.77 -0.57 -5.19
N LYS A 277 23.86 -1.26 -4.48
CA LYS A 277 24.20 -2.07 -3.30
C LYS A 277 24.49 -3.54 -3.65
N GLY A 278 24.18 -3.98 -4.86
CA GLY A 278 24.36 -5.37 -5.28
C GLY A 278 23.44 -6.39 -4.56
N ASN A 279 22.39 -5.92 -3.88
CA ASN A 279 21.44 -6.75 -3.12
C ASN A 279 20.12 -7.03 -3.85
N VAL A 280 20.12 -6.84 -5.16
CA VAL A 280 18.94 -7.08 -6.00
C VAL A 280 18.76 -8.57 -6.25
N VAL A 281 17.54 -9.05 -6.03
CA VAL A 281 17.12 -10.42 -6.37
C VAL A 281 16.40 -10.38 -7.72
N SER A 282 16.91 -11.15 -8.71
CA SER A 282 16.27 -11.25 -10.02
C SER A 282 15.19 -12.34 -10.00
N PRO A 283 13.95 -12.02 -10.40
CA PRO A 283 12.90 -13.03 -10.55
C PRO A 283 13.26 -14.14 -11.53
N ASP A 284 14.02 -13.83 -12.59
CA ASP A 284 14.32 -14.75 -13.70
C ASP A 284 15.06 -16.02 -13.24
N GLU A 285 15.98 -15.87 -12.28
CA GLU A 285 16.72 -17.01 -11.71
C GLU A 285 15.80 -18.00 -11.00
N TYR A 286 14.85 -17.49 -10.22
CA TYR A 286 13.91 -18.33 -9.46
C TYR A 286 12.80 -18.90 -10.34
N ILE A 287 12.32 -18.12 -11.32
CA ILE A 287 11.33 -18.61 -12.29
C ILE A 287 11.94 -19.72 -13.15
N SER A 288 13.20 -19.57 -13.57
CA SER A 288 13.91 -20.59 -14.33
C SER A 288 14.15 -21.87 -13.51
N ALA A 289 14.43 -21.73 -12.20
CA ALA A 289 14.73 -22.86 -11.32
C ALA A 289 13.48 -23.60 -10.80
N TYR A 290 12.41 -22.86 -10.48
CA TYR A 290 11.24 -23.41 -9.77
C TYR A 290 9.91 -23.23 -10.51
N GLY A 291 9.87 -22.45 -11.58
CA GLY A 291 8.65 -22.07 -12.27
C GLY A 291 7.96 -20.83 -11.68
N SER A 292 7.10 -20.23 -12.49
CA SER A 292 6.37 -19.00 -12.14
C SER A 292 5.43 -19.18 -10.96
N ASP A 293 4.79 -20.32 -10.82
CA ASP A 293 3.78 -20.56 -9.78
C ASP A 293 4.40 -20.69 -8.39
N VAL A 294 5.55 -21.36 -8.27
CA VAL A 294 6.30 -21.41 -7.01
C VAL A 294 6.73 -19.99 -6.60
N PHE A 295 7.25 -19.22 -7.56
CA PHE A 295 7.65 -17.84 -7.33
C PHE A 295 6.45 -16.96 -6.89
N ARG A 296 5.31 -17.04 -7.60
CA ARG A 296 4.07 -16.34 -7.24
C ARG A 296 3.61 -16.67 -5.81
N MET A 297 3.52 -17.98 -5.52
CA MET A 297 3.04 -18.42 -4.20
C MET A 297 3.99 -18.00 -3.09
N TYR A 298 5.30 -18.00 -3.34
CA TYR A 298 6.27 -17.48 -2.38
C TYR A 298 6.08 -15.98 -2.10
N LEU A 299 5.88 -15.16 -3.12
CA LEU A 299 5.61 -13.73 -2.94
C LEU A 299 4.33 -13.47 -2.12
N MET A 300 3.35 -14.38 -2.20
CA MET A 300 2.13 -14.29 -1.42
C MET A 300 2.27 -14.84 0.00
N PHE A 301 3.17 -15.80 0.22
CA PHE A 301 3.31 -16.51 1.49
C PHE A 301 4.43 -15.98 2.38
N GLY A 302 5.57 -15.56 1.81
CA GLY A 302 6.80 -15.27 2.54
C GLY A 302 6.72 -14.09 3.51
N PHE A 303 5.76 -13.20 3.31
CA PHE A 303 5.58 -11.99 4.14
C PHE A 303 4.15 -11.46 4.03
N SER A 304 3.80 -10.53 4.94
CA SER A 304 2.54 -9.77 4.81
C SER A 304 2.54 -8.95 3.53
N TYR A 305 1.47 -9.02 2.75
CA TYR A 305 1.36 -8.31 1.48
C TYR A 305 1.51 -6.80 1.62
N THR A 306 1.00 -6.24 2.72
CA THR A 306 1.01 -4.78 2.98
C THR A 306 2.27 -4.30 3.69
N GLU A 307 2.98 -5.17 4.42
CA GLU A 307 4.19 -4.80 5.16
C GLU A 307 5.47 -5.12 4.36
N GLY A 308 5.43 -6.18 3.56
CA GLY A 308 6.61 -6.72 2.88
C GLY A 308 7.51 -7.51 3.81
N GLY A 309 8.78 -7.64 3.45
CA GLY A 309 9.77 -8.36 4.27
C GLY A 309 11.04 -8.72 3.50
N PRO A 310 12.04 -9.30 4.17
CA PRO A 310 13.29 -9.70 3.53
C PRO A 310 13.11 -10.95 2.67
N TRP A 311 13.80 -10.99 1.55
CA TRP A 311 13.88 -12.16 0.68
C TRP A 311 14.55 -13.35 1.40
N SER A 312 14.03 -14.56 1.17
CA SER A 312 14.57 -15.80 1.74
C SER A 312 14.57 -16.94 0.71
N ASP A 313 15.77 -17.44 0.38
CA ASP A 313 15.92 -18.59 -0.52
C ASP A 313 15.37 -19.88 0.07
N ASP A 314 15.38 -20.04 1.38
CA ASP A 314 14.79 -21.21 2.03
C ASP A 314 13.27 -21.14 2.06
N GLY A 315 12.73 -19.94 2.07
CA GLY A 315 11.29 -19.71 1.98
C GLY A 315 10.72 -20.22 0.65
N ILE A 316 11.36 -19.90 -0.49
CA ILE A 316 10.88 -20.35 -1.80
C ILE A 316 11.00 -21.87 -1.98
N LYS A 317 12.09 -22.48 -1.47
CA LYS A 317 12.25 -23.95 -1.46
C LYS A 317 11.16 -24.66 -0.66
N SER A 318 10.69 -24.03 0.42
CA SER A 318 9.60 -24.58 1.24
C SER A 318 8.29 -24.60 0.48
N VAL A 319 8.00 -23.58 -0.33
CA VAL A 319 6.85 -23.52 -1.22
C VAL A 319 6.92 -24.61 -2.30
N ALA A 320 8.08 -24.79 -2.96
CA ALA A 320 8.27 -25.86 -3.94
C ALA A 320 7.95 -27.23 -3.33
N LYS A 321 8.50 -27.54 -2.15
CA LYS A 321 8.21 -28.78 -1.43
C LYS A 321 6.73 -28.96 -1.08
N PHE A 322 6.04 -27.87 -0.78
CA PHE A 322 4.61 -27.90 -0.52
C PHE A 322 3.83 -28.28 -1.77
N LEU A 323 4.12 -27.68 -2.92
CA LEU A 323 3.47 -28.02 -4.19
C LEU A 323 3.76 -29.45 -4.63
N ASP A 324 5.00 -29.93 -4.51
CA ASP A 324 5.33 -31.34 -4.75
C ASP A 324 4.51 -32.30 -3.88
N ARG A 325 4.25 -31.90 -2.65
CA ARG A 325 3.42 -32.67 -1.73
C ARG A 325 1.95 -32.69 -2.15
N VAL A 326 1.43 -31.56 -2.64
CA VAL A 326 0.07 -31.45 -3.17
C VAL A 326 -0.08 -32.37 -4.40
N GLU A 327 0.83 -32.27 -5.37
CA GLU A 327 0.82 -33.07 -6.58
C GLU A 327 0.78 -34.55 -6.26
N ARG A 328 1.69 -35.03 -5.42
CA ARG A 328 1.70 -36.47 -5.00
C ARG A 328 0.39 -36.89 -4.37
N PHE A 329 -0.22 -36.04 -3.56
CA PHE A 329 -1.49 -36.33 -2.93
C PHE A 329 -2.62 -36.45 -3.97
N VAL A 330 -2.74 -35.47 -4.86
CA VAL A 330 -3.77 -35.40 -5.90
C VAL A 330 -3.67 -36.63 -6.82
N LEU A 331 -2.47 -36.95 -7.30
CA LEU A 331 -2.24 -38.12 -8.17
C LEU A 331 -2.54 -39.44 -7.47
N LYS A 332 -2.23 -39.53 -6.17
CA LYS A 332 -2.61 -40.70 -5.36
C LYS A 332 -4.14 -40.81 -5.23
N ALA A 333 -4.81 -39.73 -4.82
CA ALA A 333 -6.26 -39.72 -4.62
C ALA A 333 -7.04 -40.01 -5.90
N LYS A 334 -6.58 -39.54 -7.06
CA LYS A 334 -7.15 -39.83 -8.38
C LYS A 334 -7.29 -41.33 -8.60
N ASN A 335 -6.26 -42.09 -8.27
CA ASN A 335 -6.18 -43.54 -8.56
C ASN A 335 -6.91 -44.40 -7.51
N MET A 336 -7.42 -43.83 -6.43
CA MET A 336 -8.21 -44.55 -5.44
C MET A 336 -9.57 -44.95 -6.00
N LYS A 337 -10.00 -46.17 -5.68
CA LYS A 337 -11.30 -46.71 -6.11
C LYS A 337 -12.28 -46.70 -4.95
N PRO A 338 -13.49 -46.12 -5.13
CA PRO A 338 -14.54 -46.17 -4.12
C PRO A 338 -14.93 -47.62 -3.75
N SER A 339 -15.30 -47.82 -2.50
CA SER A 339 -15.92 -49.05 -2.03
C SER A 339 -17.44 -49.02 -2.26
N LYS A 340 -18.10 -50.20 -2.07
CA LYS A 340 -19.58 -50.26 -2.19
C LYS A 340 -20.29 -49.52 -1.04
N ASN A 341 -19.70 -49.50 0.15
CA ASN A 341 -20.23 -48.85 1.34
C ASN A 341 -19.21 -47.82 1.82
N GLU A 342 -19.44 -46.56 1.47
CA GLU A 342 -18.59 -45.47 1.90
C GLU A 342 -19.03 -44.98 3.29
N PRO A 343 -18.15 -44.97 4.31
CA PRO A 343 -18.50 -44.50 5.65
C PRO A 343 -18.74 -42.99 5.63
N PHE A 344 -19.59 -42.50 6.54
CA PHE A 344 -19.70 -41.09 6.86
C PHE A 344 -19.92 -40.95 8.37
N GLY A 345 -18.82 -40.96 9.11
CA GLY A 345 -18.77 -40.92 10.57
C GLY A 345 -18.07 -39.71 11.13
N ALA A 346 -17.36 -39.91 12.22
CA ALA A 346 -16.65 -38.85 12.92
C ALA A 346 -15.45 -38.29 12.10
N ASP A 347 -14.72 -39.18 11.43
CA ASP A 347 -13.54 -38.80 10.63
C ASP A 347 -13.91 -37.97 9.40
N GLU A 348 -15.00 -38.33 8.72
CA GLU A 348 -15.53 -37.53 7.60
C GLU A 348 -16.02 -36.18 8.05
N LYS A 349 -16.68 -36.11 9.21
CA LYS A 349 -17.12 -34.82 9.81
C LYS A 349 -15.93 -33.92 10.19
N GLU A 350 -14.85 -34.52 10.69
CA GLU A 350 -13.61 -33.75 10.99
C GLU A 350 -12.99 -33.20 9.70
N LEU A 351 -12.92 -34.03 8.64
CA LEU A 351 -12.42 -33.56 7.35
C LEU A 351 -13.33 -32.51 6.71
N ASP A 352 -14.67 -32.69 6.81
CA ASP A 352 -15.64 -31.70 6.29
C ASP A 352 -15.56 -30.36 7.05
N TYR A 353 -15.33 -30.40 8.37
CA TYR A 353 -15.01 -29.21 9.12
C TYR A 353 -13.75 -28.51 8.58
N ALA A 354 -12.64 -29.26 8.38
CA ALA A 354 -11.38 -28.70 7.87
C ALA A 354 -11.54 -28.11 6.46
N ARG A 355 -12.29 -28.80 5.58
CA ARG A 355 -12.67 -28.33 4.24
C ARG A 355 -13.40 -27.00 4.29
N ASN A 356 -14.51 -26.94 5.02
CA ASN A 356 -15.35 -25.75 5.09
C ASN A 356 -14.65 -24.59 5.83
N TYR A 357 -13.83 -24.89 6.84
CA TYR A 357 -12.99 -23.90 7.49
C TYR A 357 -11.96 -23.28 6.55
N ALA A 358 -11.29 -24.11 5.73
CA ALA A 358 -10.37 -23.65 4.71
C ALA A 358 -11.08 -22.75 3.67
N ILE A 359 -12.22 -23.20 3.12
CA ILE A 359 -13.01 -22.42 2.15
C ILE A 359 -13.35 -21.05 2.76
N LYS A 360 -13.91 -21.00 3.97
CA LYS A 360 -14.33 -19.76 4.63
C LYS A 360 -13.18 -18.81 4.88
N GLN A 361 -12.08 -19.32 5.46
CA GLN A 361 -10.96 -18.47 5.84
C GLN A 361 -10.15 -18.00 4.62
N ILE A 362 -9.91 -18.86 3.63
CA ILE A 362 -9.21 -18.48 2.41
C ILE A 362 -10.00 -17.42 1.64
N THR A 363 -11.33 -17.59 1.52
CA THR A 363 -12.20 -16.58 0.87
C THR A 363 -12.05 -15.21 1.55
N LYS A 364 -12.15 -15.17 2.89
CA LYS A 364 -11.98 -13.95 3.66
C LYS A 364 -10.58 -13.35 3.49
N ASP A 365 -9.55 -14.18 3.54
CA ASP A 365 -8.15 -13.74 3.43
C ASP A 365 -7.84 -13.19 2.02
N LEU A 366 -8.44 -13.76 0.97
CA LEU A 366 -8.34 -13.22 -0.40
C LEU A 366 -8.99 -11.82 -0.51
N GLU A 367 -10.17 -11.64 0.07
CA GLU A 367 -10.87 -10.35 0.05
C GLU A 367 -10.09 -9.23 0.76
N THR A 368 -9.31 -9.59 1.79
CA THR A 368 -8.51 -8.66 2.60
C THR A 368 -7.05 -8.58 2.21
N PHE A 369 -6.63 -9.26 1.14
CA PHE A 369 -5.22 -9.35 0.71
C PHE A 369 -4.28 -9.96 1.75
N SER A 370 -4.82 -10.82 2.61
CA SER A 370 -4.06 -11.56 3.62
C SER A 370 -3.55 -12.89 3.04
N PHE A 371 -2.80 -12.80 1.93
CA PHE A 371 -2.41 -13.98 1.14
C PHE A 371 -1.54 -14.98 1.91
N ASN A 372 -0.69 -14.50 2.81
CA ASN A 372 0.16 -15.34 3.64
C ASN A 372 -0.65 -16.25 4.57
N THR A 373 -1.72 -15.73 5.16
CA THR A 373 -2.64 -16.55 5.98
C THR A 373 -3.46 -17.49 5.11
N ALA A 374 -3.93 -17.06 3.95
CA ALA A 374 -4.63 -17.93 3.00
C ALA A 374 -3.78 -19.14 2.59
N VAL A 375 -2.49 -18.94 2.26
CA VAL A 375 -1.57 -20.04 1.95
C VAL A 375 -1.33 -20.95 3.17
N ALA A 376 -1.22 -20.39 4.36
CA ALA A 376 -1.12 -21.19 5.59
C ALA A 376 -2.37 -22.07 5.78
N ARG A 377 -3.58 -21.56 5.49
CA ARG A 377 -4.83 -22.36 5.52
C ARG A 377 -4.83 -23.47 4.48
N LEU A 378 -4.29 -23.24 3.29
CA LEU A 378 -4.09 -24.32 2.30
C LEU A 378 -3.18 -25.42 2.85
N MET A 379 -2.08 -25.05 3.53
CA MET A 379 -1.17 -26.03 4.14
C MET A 379 -1.85 -26.83 5.26
N GLU A 380 -2.65 -26.18 6.12
CA GLU A 380 -3.45 -26.83 7.15
C GLU A 380 -4.47 -27.82 6.52
N TYR A 381 -5.14 -27.40 5.46
CA TYR A 381 -6.11 -28.26 4.78
C TYR A 381 -5.45 -29.46 4.12
N VAL A 382 -4.30 -29.29 3.49
CA VAL A 382 -3.51 -30.41 2.95
C VAL A 382 -3.08 -31.36 4.07
N ASN A 383 -2.72 -30.86 5.25
CA ASN A 383 -2.41 -31.70 6.41
C ASN A 383 -3.63 -32.53 6.87
N ALA A 384 -4.83 -31.93 6.88
CA ALA A 384 -6.07 -32.65 7.19
C ALA A 384 -6.37 -33.78 6.18
N LEU A 385 -6.18 -33.51 4.87
CA LEU A 385 -6.33 -34.48 3.82
C LEU A 385 -5.35 -35.68 3.99
N TYR A 386 -4.08 -35.39 4.30
CA TYR A 386 -3.09 -36.46 4.56
C TYR A 386 -3.39 -37.23 5.82
N LYS A 387 -3.90 -36.58 6.88
CA LYS A 387 -4.34 -37.27 8.10
C LYS A 387 -5.46 -38.25 7.80
N TYR A 388 -6.48 -37.80 7.07
CA TYR A 388 -7.60 -38.62 6.67
C TYR A 388 -7.19 -39.78 5.73
N ASP A 389 -6.29 -39.52 4.78
CA ASP A 389 -5.73 -40.55 3.88
C ASP A 389 -4.96 -41.65 4.63
N GLY A 390 -4.41 -41.33 5.82
CA GLY A 390 -3.73 -42.31 6.69
C GLY A 390 -4.66 -43.34 7.37
N LEU A 391 -5.97 -43.10 7.37
CA LEU A 391 -6.94 -44.02 7.99
C LEU A 391 -7.09 -45.33 7.21
N SER A 392 -7.41 -46.41 7.91
CA SER A 392 -7.67 -47.73 7.31
C SER A 392 -9.00 -47.76 6.52
N GLU A 393 -10.03 -47.17 7.11
CA GLU A 393 -11.35 -47.02 6.51
C GLU A 393 -11.56 -45.56 6.12
N LYS A 394 -12.03 -45.30 4.93
CA LYS A 394 -12.24 -43.96 4.42
C LYS A 394 -13.27 -43.90 3.31
N ASN A 395 -13.97 -42.80 3.24
CA ASN A 395 -14.88 -42.47 2.14
C ASN A 395 -14.09 -41.86 0.98
N ILE A 396 -13.85 -42.65 -0.07
CA ILE A 396 -13.06 -42.24 -1.23
C ILE A 396 -13.81 -41.21 -2.08
N VAL A 397 -15.16 -41.35 -2.19
CA VAL A 397 -15.97 -40.36 -2.92
C VAL A 397 -15.83 -38.99 -2.28
N PHE A 398 -16.01 -38.92 -0.96
CA PHE A 398 -15.90 -37.69 -0.22
C PHE A 398 -14.45 -37.11 -0.25
N LEU A 399 -13.43 -37.97 -0.11
CA LEU A 399 -12.03 -37.56 -0.25
C LEU A 399 -11.76 -36.93 -1.63
N LYS A 400 -12.34 -37.48 -2.70
CA LYS A 400 -12.21 -36.90 -4.05
C LYS A 400 -12.91 -35.55 -4.17
N GLU A 401 -14.08 -35.37 -3.58
CA GLU A 401 -14.74 -34.07 -3.51
C GLU A 401 -13.86 -33.01 -2.79
N CYS A 402 -13.34 -33.39 -1.62
CA CYS A 402 -12.40 -32.53 -0.86
C CYS A 402 -11.14 -32.19 -1.68
N THR A 403 -10.62 -33.12 -2.47
CA THR A 403 -9.46 -32.92 -3.34
C THR A 403 -9.78 -31.96 -4.49
N SER A 404 -10.97 -32.05 -5.07
CA SER A 404 -11.42 -31.11 -6.11
C SER A 404 -11.49 -29.69 -5.56
N ASP A 405 -12.03 -29.52 -4.36
CA ASP A 405 -12.07 -28.19 -3.72
C ASP A 405 -10.67 -27.66 -3.40
N LEU A 406 -9.71 -28.52 -3.00
CA LEU A 406 -8.33 -28.10 -2.83
C LEU A 406 -7.75 -27.49 -4.11
N LEU A 407 -7.98 -28.12 -5.27
CA LEU A 407 -7.51 -27.62 -6.57
C LEU A 407 -8.12 -26.26 -6.89
N LEU A 408 -9.43 -26.10 -6.66
CA LEU A 408 -10.12 -24.82 -6.87
C LEU A 408 -9.61 -23.72 -5.92
N LEU A 409 -9.31 -24.05 -4.67
CA LEU A 409 -8.74 -23.12 -3.70
C LEU A 409 -7.29 -22.73 -4.03
N LEU A 410 -6.53 -23.61 -4.69
CA LEU A 410 -5.14 -23.35 -5.12
C LEU A 410 -5.06 -22.47 -6.37
N ALA A 411 -6.06 -22.52 -7.25
CA ALA A 411 -6.03 -21.86 -8.55
C ALA A 411 -5.66 -20.37 -8.52
N PRO A 412 -6.15 -19.53 -7.59
CA PRO A 412 -5.75 -18.11 -7.52
C PRO A 412 -4.26 -17.89 -7.22
N PHE A 413 -3.61 -18.83 -6.53
CA PHE A 413 -2.21 -18.71 -6.10
C PHE A 413 -1.23 -19.29 -7.13
N VAL A 414 -1.56 -20.43 -7.69
CA VAL A 414 -0.71 -21.24 -8.58
C VAL A 414 -1.49 -21.67 -9.82
N PRO A 415 -1.80 -20.73 -10.71
CA PRO A 415 -2.77 -20.93 -11.80
C PRO A 415 -2.39 -22.04 -12.77
N HIS A 416 -1.13 -22.12 -13.20
CA HIS A 416 -0.70 -23.15 -14.17
C HIS A 416 -0.63 -24.53 -13.51
N PHE A 417 -0.10 -24.61 -12.30
CA PHE A 417 -0.03 -25.84 -11.52
C PHE A 417 -1.43 -26.39 -11.22
N ALA A 418 -2.36 -25.53 -10.85
CA ALA A 418 -3.73 -25.94 -10.56
C ALA A 418 -4.47 -26.40 -11.82
N GLU A 419 -4.29 -25.70 -12.96
CA GLU A 419 -4.89 -26.10 -14.25
C GLU A 419 -4.37 -27.44 -14.72
N GLU A 420 -3.05 -27.68 -14.68
CA GLU A 420 -2.41 -28.94 -15.05
C GLU A 420 -2.95 -30.13 -14.20
N LEU A 421 -3.00 -29.93 -12.86
CA LEU A 421 -3.53 -30.95 -11.97
C LEU A 421 -5.03 -31.15 -12.15
N TRP A 422 -5.78 -30.12 -12.51
CA TRP A 422 -7.21 -30.23 -12.80
C TRP A 422 -7.47 -31.07 -14.05
N GLU A 423 -6.68 -30.86 -15.11
CA GLU A 423 -6.75 -31.70 -16.32
C GLU A 423 -6.38 -33.15 -15.98
N GLN A 424 -5.27 -33.38 -15.29
CA GLN A 424 -4.86 -34.71 -14.85
C GLN A 424 -5.91 -35.34 -13.94
N TRP A 425 -6.57 -34.58 -13.07
CA TRP A 425 -7.65 -35.04 -12.21
C TRP A 425 -8.85 -35.57 -13.00
N GLY A 426 -9.02 -35.11 -14.21
CA GLY A 426 -10.14 -35.42 -15.11
C GLY A 426 -11.25 -34.40 -15.08
N GLY A 427 -10.92 -33.15 -14.67
CA GLY A 427 -11.81 -32.00 -14.70
C GLY A 427 -12.24 -31.66 -16.13
N LYS A 428 -13.46 -31.19 -16.30
CA LYS A 428 -13.96 -30.71 -17.59
C LYS A 428 -13.77 -29.22 -17.69
N TYR A 429 -13.36 -28.73 -18.87
CA TYR A 429 -13.05 -27.31 -19.11
C TYR A 429 -11.88 -26.80 -18.25
N SER A 430 -11.57 -25.54 -18.34
CA SER A 430 -10.57 -24.92 -17.48
C SER A 430 -11.03 -24.90 -16.02
N ILE A 431 -10.07 -24.98 -15.07
CA ILE A 431 -10.34 -24.81 -13.64
C ILE A 431 -10.93 -23.42 -13.37
N PHE A 432 -10.59 -22.42 -14.21
CA PHE A 432 -11.09 -21.04 -14.08
C PHE A 432 -12.53 -20.85 -14.58
N ASP A 433 -13.07 -21.84 -15.31
CA ASP A 433 -14.50 -21.87 -15.67
C ASP A 433 -15.36 -22.52 -14.57
N GLN A 434 -14.74 -23.06 -13.53
CA GLN A 434 -15.45 -23.68 -12.42
C GLN A 434 -15.92 -22.63 -11.42
N ARG A 435 -16.96 -22.98 -10.67
CA ARG A 435 -17.40 -22.16 -9.54
C ARG A 435 -16.45 -22.33 -8.36
N TYR A 436 -16.10 -21.22 -7.73
CA TYR A 436 -15.33 -21.24 -6.49
C TYR A 436 -16.13 -21.98 -5.40
N PRO A 437 -15.48 -22.78 -4.53
CA PRO A 437 -16.17 -23.56 -3.50
C PRO A 437 -16.94 -22.66 -2.52
N LEU A 438 -18.15 -23.07 -2.16
CA LEU A 438 -18.98 -22.38 -1.17
C LEU A 438 -18.87 -23.08 0.18
N CYS A 439 -18.74 -22.30 1.24
CA CYS A 439 -18.70 -22.80 2.59
C CYS A 439 -20.07 -23.31 3.05
N ASN A 440 -20.13 -24.52 3.56
CA ASN A 440 -21.27 -25.01 4.31
C ASN A 440 -21.10 -24.67 5.81
N GLU A 441 -21.77 -23.61 6.26
CA GLU A 441 -21.69 -23.14 7.65
C GLU A 441 -22.11 -24.19 8.68
N ALA A 442 -23.00 -25.11 8.31
CA ALA A 442 -23.44 -26.20 9.22
C ALA A 442 -22.29 -27.18 9.54
N ALA A 443 -21.34 -27.35 8.62
CA ALA A 443 -20.17 -28.20 8.84
C ALA A 443 -19.16 -27.57 9.82
N LEU A 444 -19.24 -26.26 10.08
CA LEU A 444 -18.38 -25.54 11.01
C LEU A 444 -18.86 -25.60 12.47
N VAL A 445 -20.04 -26.16 12.70
CA VAL A 445 -20.56 -26.35 14.07
C VAL A 445 -19.87 -27.57 14.66
N LYS A 446 -18.90 -27.36 15.55
CA LYS A 446 -18.31 -28.47 16.32
C LYS A 446 -19.30 -28.93 17.37
N ALA A 447 -19.48 -30.24 17.44
CA ALA A 447 -20.29 -30.80 18.54
C ALA A 447 -19.65 -30.54 19.91
N GLU A 448 -18.32 -30.48 19.96
CA GLU A 448 -17.56 -30.22 21.19
C GLU A 448 -16.41 -29.25 20.93
N THR A 449 -16.01 -28.49 21.95
CA THR A 449 -14.88 -27.56 21.90
C THR A 449 -13.93 -27.84 23.06
N GLU A 450 -12.61 -27.79 22.79
CA GLU A 450 -11.59 -27.95 23.84
C GLU A 450 -11.52 -26.68 24.68
N TYR A 451 -11.77 -26.82 25.96
CA TYR A 451 -11.59 -25.78 26.98
C TYR A 451 -10.31 -26.01 27.75
N ALA A 452 -9.46 -25.01 27.89
CA ALA A 452 -8.36 -25.01 28.83
C ALA A 452 -8.91 -24.74 30.26
N VAL A 453 -8.82 -25.72 31.19
CA VAL A 453 -9.31 -25.54 32.58
C VAL A 453 -8.16 -25.06 33.44
N GLN A 454 -8.37 -23.91 34.08
CA GLN A 454 -7.42 -23.24 34.95
C GLN A 454 -7.91 -23.23 36.41
N VAL A 455 -6.95 -23.35 37.35
CA VAL A 455 -7.16 -23.07 38.76
C VAL A 455 -6.16 -21.99 39.16
N ASN A 456 -6.67 -20.86 39.70
CA ASN A 456 -5.89 -19.66 39.99
C ASN A 456 -4.99 -19.24 38.80
N SER A 457 -5.60 -19.15 37.61
CA SER A 457 -4.98 -18.75 36.36
C SER A 457 -3.85 -19.67 35.85
N LYS A 458 -3.68 -20.87 36.40
CA LYS A 458 -2.73 -21.87 35.91
C LYS A 458 -3.48 -23.03 35.28
N ILE A 459 -3.20 -23.35 34.01
CA ILE A 459 -3.81 -24.47 33.30
C ILE A 459 -3.50 -25.77 34.03
N LYS A 460 -4.53 -26.57 34.27
CA LYS A 460 -4.46 -27.88 34.98
C LYS A 460 -4.81 -29.02 34.06
N THR A 461 -5.78 -28.82 33.18
CA THR A 461 -6.20 -29.83 32.21
C THR A 461 -6.87 -29.16 31.02
N LYS A 462 -7.16 -29.95 29.98
CA LYS A 462 -7.99 -29.61 28.84
C LYS A 462 -9.16 -30.55 28.77
N MET A 463 -10.35 -30.05 28.50
CA MET A 463 -11.58 -30.82 28.44
C MET A 463 -12.35 -30.54 27.16
N MET A 464 -12.86 -31.57 26.50
CA MET A 464 -13.83 -31.45 25.43
C MET A 464 -15.21 -31.22 26.03
N ILE A 465 -15.83 -30.11 25.72
CA ILE A 465 -17.13 -29.69 26.24
C ILE A 465 -18.09 -29.47 25.09
N ALA A 466 -19.29 -30.07 25.16
CA ALA A 466 -20.31 -29.94 24.14
C ALA A 466 -20.70 -28.45 23.92
N GLN A 467 -20.90 -28.05 22.67
CA GLN A 467 -21.37 -26.70 22.38
C GLN A 467 -22.86 -26.54 22.72
N GLY A 468 -23.23 -25.35 23.19
CA GLY A 468 -24.63 -25.03 23.48
C GLY A 468 -25.11 -25.39 24.86
N ILE A 469 -24.27 -26.04 25.70
CA ILE A 469 -24.63 -26.26 27.12
C ILE A 469 -24.44 -24.99 27.93
N SER A 470 -25.19 -24.87 28.99
CA SER A 470 -25.17 -23.71 29.92
C SER A 470 -23.86 -23.60 30.72
N ASN A 471 -23.57 -22.42 31.27
CA ASN A 471 -22.42 -22.26 32.14
C ASN A 471 -22.50 -23.12 33.40
N ASP A 472 -23.70 -23.41 33.87
CA ASP A 472 -23.92 -24.27 35.06
C ASP A 472 -23.56 -25.72 34.71
N GLU A 473 -23.97 -26.23 33.57
CA GLU A 473 -23.58 -27.56 33.06
C GLU A 473 -22.07 -27.67 32.84
N ILE A 474 -21.44 -26.60 32.29
CA ILE A 474 -19.97 -26.52 32.14
C ILE A 474 -19.32 -26.62 33.55
N GLN A 475 -19.86 -25.91 34.53
CA GLN A 475 -19.34 -25.92 35.89
C GLN A 475 -19.43 -27.31 36.52
N GLU A 476 -20.54 -28.00 36.37
CA GLU A 476 -20.71 -29.36 36.85
C GLU A 476 -19.70 -30.32 36.22
N LEU A 477 -19.55 -30.28 34.89
CA LEU A 477 -18.61 -31.15 34.17
C LEU A 477 -17.15 -30.88 34.59
N VAL A 478 -16.78 -29.60 34.74
CA VAL A 478 -15.41 -29.20 35.10
C VAL A 478 -15.10 -29.60 36.53
N LEU A 479 -16.02 -29.44 37.47
CA LEU A 479 -15.84 -29.81 38.90
C LEU A 479 -15.82 -31.31 39.11
N ALA A 480 -16.50 -32.09 38.24
CA ALA A 480 -16.49 -33.54 38.28
C ALA A 480 -15.19 -34.15 37.67
N ASN A 481 -14.39 -33.38 36.94
CA ASN A 481 -13.19 -33.88 36.28
C ASN A 481 -12.15 -34.40 37.28
N GLU A 482 -11.61 -35.57 37.04
CA GLU A 482 -10.65 -36.27 37.93
C GLU A 482 -9.41 -35.44 38.29
N THR A 483 -8.93 -34.58 37.40
CA THR A 483 -7.75 -33.71 37.62
C THR A 483 -8.12 -32.45 38.41
N ILE A 484 -9.34 -31.95 38.23
CA ILE A 484 -9.80 -30.70 38.86
C ILE A 484 -10.36 -30.92 40.26
N ARG A 485 -11.17 -31.97 40.43
CA ARG A 485 -11.87 -32.32 41.69
C ARG A 485 -10.94 -32.27 42.90
N PRO A 486 -9.75 -32.92 42.93
CA PRO A 486 -8.88 -32.89 44.08
C PRO A 486 -8.29 -31.51 44.40
N LEU A 487 -8.25 -30.62 43.41
CA LEU A 487 -7.68 -29.27 43.57
C LEU A 487 -8.66 -28.29 44.21
N VAL A 488 -9.97 -28.57 44.11
CA VAL A 488 -11.05 -27.68 44.55
C VAL A 488 -11.83 -28.26 45.71
N GLU A 489 -11.74 -29.55 45.98
CA GLU A 489 -12.44 -30.24 47.07
C GLU A 489 -12.07 -29.67 48.46
N GLY A 490 -13.05 -29.28 49.22
CA GLY A 490 -12.89 -28.66 50.53
C GLY A 490 -12.48 -27.18 50.53
N LYS A 491 -12.40 -26.54 49.36
CA LYS A 491 -12.06 -25.12 49.22
C LYS A 491 -13.26 -24.30 48.77
N ALA A 492 -13.34 -23.06 49.27
CA ALA A 492 -14.36 -22.13 48.80
C ALA A 492 -14.00 -21.56 47.42
N ILE A 493 -14.83 -21.80 46.40
CA ILE A 493 -14.69 -21.23 45.10
C ILE A 493 -15.19 -19.77 45.14
N ARG A 494 -14.29 -18.80 45.00
CA ARG A 494 -14.62 -17.36 44.99
C ARG A 494 -15.23 -16.91 43.67
N LYS A 495 -14.75 -17.49 42.58
CA LYS A 495 -15.24 -17.12 41.23
C LYS A 495 -15.03 -18.27 40.27
N PHE A 496 -16.06 -18.55 39.46
CA PHE A 496 -15.99 -19.46 38.32
C PHE A 496 -16.21 -18.66 37.04
N ILE A 497 -15.22 -18.63 36.18
CA ILE A 497 -15.23 -17.79 34.99
C ILE A 497 -15.21 -18.72 33.75
N VAL A 498 -16.24 -18.64 32.92
CA VAL A 498 -16.31 -19.34 31.64
C VAL A 498 -16.10 -18.31 30.53
N VAL A 499 -15.09 -18.54 29.69
CA VAL A 499 -14.92 -17.86 28.42
C VAL A 499 -15.37 -18.84 27.36
N PRO A 500 -16.54 -18.64 26.73
CA PRO A 500 -17.13 -19.59 25.80
C PRO A 500 -16.15 -19.99 24.69
N GLY A 501 -16.04 -21.30 24.42
CA GLY A 501 -15.19 -21.88 23.40
C GLY A 501 -13.69 -21.75 23.65
N ARG A 502 -13.23 -21.35 24.84
CA ARG A 502 -11.80 -21.06 25.05
C ARG A 502 -11.25 -21.60 26.38
N LEU A 503 -11.76 -21.12 27.47
CA LEU A 503 -11.24 -21.54 28.81
C LEU A 503 -12.26 -21.42 29.91
N VAL A 504 -12.01 -22.20 31.00
CA VAL A 504 -12.63 -22.06 32.29
C VAL A 504 -11.56 -21.74 33.33
N ASN A 505 -11.79 -20.76 34.21
CA ASN A 505 -10.86 -20.41 35.27
C ASN A 505 -11.58 -20.42 36.63
N ILE A 506 -11.09 -21.26 37.56
CA ILE A 506 -11.59 -21.42 38.93
C ILE A 506 -10.66 -20.62 39.83
N ILE A 507 -11.22 -19.65 40.56
CA ILE A 507 -10.49 -18.85 41.54
C ILE A 507 -10.93 -19.32 42.94
N LEU A 508 -9.95 -19.81 43.66
CA LEU A 508 -10.11 -20.33 45.04
C LEU A 508 -9.83 -19.26 46.09
#